data_cc17e91479b515c27aeb372002612fca
#
_entry.id   cc17e91479b515c27aeb372002612fca
#
_cell.length_a   1.000
_cell.length_b   1.000
_cell.length_c   1.000
_cell.angle_alpha   90.00
_cell.angle_beta   90.00
_cell.angle_gamma   90.00
#
_symmetry.space_group_name_H-M   'P 1'
#
loop_
_entity.id
_entity.type
_entity.pdbx_description
1 polymer ?
#
loop_
_entity_poly.entity_id
_entity_poly.type
_entity_poly.pdbx_seq_one_letter_code
_entity_poly.pdbx_strand_id
1 'polypeptide(L)'
;MMYRLVLVAIASICIGDAAYPQDNVPNLKDPSMIAAGHDLFLQKQCAHCHGEDGRGGINLARRDLDPKGVFQSIADGREKSGLRMPAWRDVMTDEEIWKATAYVMSISHQPK
;
A
#
# COMPACT_ATOMS: atom_id res chain seq x y z
N MET A 1 -20.25 10.23 58.60
CA MET A 1 -20.58 10.32 57.14
C MET A 1 -19.33 9.97 56.38
N MET A 2 -19.31 8.78 55.77
CA MET A 2 -18.19 8.40 54.91
C MET A 2 -18.56 8.67 53.48
N TYR A 3 -17.87 9.61 52.87
CA TYR A 3 -17.96 9.84 51.44
C TYR A 3 -17.10 8.79 50.73
N ARG A 4 -17.75 7.87 50.05
CA ARG A 4 -17.04 6.98 49.14
C ARG A 4 -16.71 7.77 47.87
N LEU A 5 -15.47 8.14 47.73
CA LEU A 5 -14.93 8.61 46.45
C LEU A 5 -14.94 7.43 45.49
N VAL A 6 -15.88 7.44 44.55
CA VAL A 6 -15.83 6.54 43.41
C VAL A 6 -14.84 7.14 42.44
N LEU A 7 -13.62 6.61 42.44
CA LEU A 7 -12.66 6.88 41.41
C LEU A 7 -13.15 6.19 40.13
N VAL A 8 -13.77 6.96 39.25
CA VAL A 8 -14.02 6.46 37.86
C VAL A 8 -12.70 6.54 37.16
N ALA A 9 -12.05 5.41 37.01
CA ALA A 9 -10.90 5.28 36.14
C ALA A 9 -11.42 5.39 34.69
N ILE A 10 -11.23 6.56 34.09
CA ILE A 10 -11.48 6.73 32.66
C ILE A 10 -10.30 6.03 31.97
N ALA A 11 -10.54 4.82 31.49
CA ALA A 11 -9.61 4.17 30.59
C ALA A 11 -9.61 4.96 29.27
N SER A 12 -8.62 5.78 29.07
CA SER A 12 -8.34 6.35 27.77
C SER A 12 -7.94 5.23 26.83
N ILE A 13 -8.89 4.76 26.02
CA ILE A 13 -8.57 3.88 24.91
C ILE A 13 -7.93 4.79 23.86
N CYS A 14 -6.61 4.84 23.84
CA CYS A 14 -5.90 5.34 22.68
C CYS A 14 -6.12 4.35 21.56
N ILE A 15 -7.12 4.61 20.72
CA ILE A 15 -7.17 3.98 19.40
C ILE A 15 -6.05 4.67 18.64
N GLY A 16 -4.85 4.10 18.73
CA GLY A 16 -3.75 4.50 17.87
C GLY A 16 -4.19 4.29 16.44
N ASP A 17 -4.02 5.31 15.61
CA ASP A 17 -4.13 5.14 14.17
C ASP A 17 -3.41 3.86 13.80
N ALA A 18 -4.15 2.91 13.22
CA ALA A 18 -3.56 1.71 12.68
C ALA A 18 -2.83 2.07 11.38
N ALA A 19 -1.78 2.90 11.49
CA ALA A 19 -0.79 2.98 10.47
C ALA A 19 -0.15 1.60 10.42
N TYR A 20 -0.36 0.87 9.32
CA TYR A 20 0.32 -0.40 9.11
C TYR A 20 1.82 -0.11 9.10
N PRO A 21 2.58 -0.50 10.14
CA PRO A 21 4.02 -0.36 10.07
C PRO A 21 4.49 -1.16 8.86
N GLN A 22 5.52 -0.67 8.18
CA GLN A 22 6.11 -1.36 7.03
C GLN A 22 6.48 -2.82 7.33
N ASP A 23 6.63 -3.16 8.61
CA ASP A 23 6.94 -4.50 9.08
C ASP A 23 5.73 -5.45 9.10
N ASN A 24 4.50 -4.91 9.09
CA ASN A 24 3.27 -5.68 9.04
C ASN A 24 2.70 -5.71 7.63
N VAL A 25 3.25 -6.59 6.81
CA VAL A 25 2.73 -6.82 5.48
C VAL A 25 1.37 -7.53 5.60
N PRO A 26 0.28 -6.94 5.09
CA PRO A 26 -1.02 -7.60 5.10
C PRO A 26 -1.04 -8.81 4.17
N ASN A 27 -2.16 -9.55 4.15
CA ASN A 27 -2.32 -10.65 3.21
C ASN A 27 -2.53 -10.13 1.79
N LEU A 28 -1.45 -10.02 1.05
CA LEU A 28 -1.43 -9.50 -0.33
C LEU A 28 -2.07 -10.46 -1.35
N LYS A 29 -2.39 -11.69 -0.94
CA LYS A 29 -3.06 -12.69 -1.79
C LYS A 29 -4.58 -12.66 -1.67
N ASP A 30 -5.13 -11.82 -0.80
CA ASP A 30 -6.56 -11.63 -0.66
C ASP A 30 -7.14 -11.07 -1.98
N PRO A 31 -8.07 -11.80 -2.66
CA PRO A 31 -8.63 -11.36 -3.93
C PRO A 31 -9.31 -9.99 -3.86
N SER A 32 -9.96 -9.66 -2.75
CA SER A 32 -10.62 -8.37 -2.58
C SER A 32 -9.59 -7.23 -2.50
N MET A 33 -8.47 -7.48 -1.88
CA MET A 33 -7.38 -6.52 -1.77
C MET A 33 -6.72 -6.28 -3.14
N ILE A 34 -6.49 -7.34 -3.89
CA ILE A 34 -5.94 -7.27 -5.25
C ILE A 34 -6.88 -6.49 -6.18
N ALA A 35 -8.18 -6.77 -6.14
CA ALA A 35 -9.17 -6.06 -6.94
C ALA A 35 -9.22 -4.57 -6.60
N ALA A 36 -9.23 -4.22 -5.31
CA ALA A 36 -9.18 -2.84 -4.85
C ALA A 36 -7.88 -2.15 -5.29
N GLY A 37 -6.77 -2.85 -5.26
CA GLY A 37 -5.48 -2.37 -5.74
C GLY A 37 -5.47 -2.10 -7.24
N HIS A 38 -6.11 -2.96 -8.02
CA HIS A 38 -6.27 -2.74 -9.46
C HIS A 38 -7.06 -1.46 -9.74
N ASP A 39 -8.16 -1.25 -9.03
CA ASP A 39 -8.95 -0.02 -9.17
C ASP A 39 -8.13 1.22 -8.83
N LEU A 40 -7.35 1.19 -7.75
CA LEU A 40 -6.45 2.28 -7.38
C LEU A 40 -5.38 2.51 -8.44
N PHE A 41 -4.83 1.45 -9.00
CA PHE A 41 -3.84 1.50 -10.07
C PHE A 41 -4.35 2.29 -11.29
N LEU A 42 -5.61 2.08 -11.64
CA LEU A 42 -6.26 2.81 -12.72
C LEU A 42 -6.62 4.25 -12.31
N GLN A 43 -7.22 4.43 -11.14
CA GLN A 43 -7.66 5.74 -10.63
C GLN A 43 -6.50 6.71 -10.42
N LYS A 44 -5.39 6.22 -9.91
CA LYS A 44 -4.19 7.02 -9.64
C LYS A 44 -3.25 7.14 -10.84
N GLN A 45 -3.70 6.68 -12.00
CA GLN A 45 -2.97 6.78 -13.26
C GLN A 45 -1.60 6.08 -13.28
N CYS A 46 -1.42 5.07 -12.46
CA CYS A 46 -0.23 4.22 -12.50
C CYS A 46 -0.09 3.56 -13.89
N ALA A 47 -1.22 3.26 -14.49
CA ALA A 47 -1.31 2.71 -15.85
C ALA A 47 -0.68 3.60 -16.91
N HIS A 48 -0.57 4.90 -16.67
CA HIS A 48 0.05 5.82 -17.62
C HIS A 48 1.48 5.44 -18.00
N CYS A 49 2.25 4.98 -17.01
CA CYS A 49 3.63 4.53 -17.22
C CYS A 49 3.74 3.00 -17.30
N HIS A 50 2.88 2.28 -16.57
CA HIS A 50 2.97 0.83 -16.40
C HIS A 50 2.00 0.04 -17.28
N GLY A 51 1.10 0.68 -18.02
CA GLY A 51 0.03 0.03 -18.77
C GLY A 51 -1.15 -0.36 -17.90
N GLU A 52 -2.33 -0.62 -18.49
CA GLU A 52 -3.57 -0.90 -17.76
C GLU A 52 -3.48 -2.15 -16.89
N ASP A 53 -2.70 -3.12 -17.31
CA ASP A 53 -2.48 -4.38 -16.60
C ASP A 53 -1.05 -4.51 -16.03
N GLY A 54 -0.30 -3.39 -15.98
CA GLY A 54 1.07 -3.37 -15.49
C GLY A 54 2.10 -3.95 -16.46
N ARG A 55 1.71 -4.28 -17.67
CA ARG A 55 2.56 -4.98 -18.68
C ARG A 55 3.05 -4.07 -19.80
N GLY A 56 2.55 -2.84 -19.87
CA GLY A 56 2.97 -1.87 -20.89
C GLY A 56 4.08 -0.95 -20.37
N GLY A 57 4.79 -0.28 -21.27
CA GLY A 57 5.82 0.70 -20.93
C GLY A 57 6.85 0.17 -19.93
N ILE A 58 6.82 0.67 -18.72
CA ILE A 58 7.62 0.15 -17.61
C ILE A 58 6.91 -1.09 -17.06
N ASN A 59 7.29 -2.26 -17.56
CA ASN A 59 6.62 -3.52 -17.28
C ASN A 59 6.90 -4.00 -15.85
N LEU A 60 5.85 -4.25 -15.08
CA LEU A 60 5.93 -4.77 -13.71
C LEU A 60 5.80 -6.31 -13.65
N ALA A 61 5.21 -6.93 -14.67
CA ALA A 61 4.84 -8.35 -14.64
C ALA A 61 6.05 -9.30 -14.68
N ARG A 62 7.17 -8.85 -15.20
CA ARG A 62 8.39 -9.67 -15.36
C ARG A 62 9.49 -9.34 -14.37
N ARG A 63 9.17 -8.58 -13.34
CA ARG A 63 10.15 -8.16 -12.35
C ARG A 63 10.10 -9.06 -11.13
N ASP A 64 11.27 -9.30 -10.57
CA ASP A 64 11.41 -9.94 -9.28
C ASP A 64 11.27 -8.87 -8.20
N LEU A 65 10.05 -8.69 -7.73
CA LEU A 65 9.68 -7.62 -6.81
C LEU A 65 9.38 -8.21 -5.43
N ASP A 66 9.70 -7.44 -4.38
CA ASP A 66 9.32 -7.78 -3.03
C ASP A 66 8.28 -6.77 -2.48
N PRO A 67 7.38 -7.22 -1.58
CA PRO A 67 6.26 -6.38 -1.12
C PRO A 67 6.68 -5.07 -0.47
N LYS A 68 7.69 -5.07 0.37
CA LYS A 68 8.16 -3.87 1.07
C LYS A 68 8.79 -2.88 0.10
N GLY A 69 9.56 -3.38 -0.84
CA GLY A 69 10.17 -2.57 -1.88
C GLY A 69 9.14 -1.91 -2.80
N VAL A 70 8.07 -2.63 -3.15
CA VAL A 70 6.96 -2.08 -3.94
C VAL A 70 6.22 -1.01 -3.14
N PHE A 71 5.86 -1.30 -1.89
CA PHE A 71 5.22 -0.32 -1.01
C PHE A 71 6.05 0.97 -0.92
N GLN A 72 7.34 0.84 -0.64
CA GLN A 72 8.23 1.98 -0.49
C GLN A 72 8.38 2.78 -1.79
N SER A 73 8.42 2.11 -2.93
CA SER A 73 8.49 2.75 -4.23
C SER A 73 7.25 3.57 -4.54
N ILE A 74 6.07 3.09 -4.19
CA ILE A 74 4.81 3.83 -4.34
C ILE A 74 4.76 4.99 -3.33
N ALA A 75 5.07 4.71 -2.06
CA ALA A 75 4.97 5.70 -1.00
C ALA A 75 5.93 6.88 -1.21
N ASP A 76 7.17 6.60 -1.51
CA ASP A 76 8.26 7.58 -1.50
C ASP A 76 8.78 7.92 -2.90
N GLY A 77 8.29 7.22 -3.92
CA GLY A 77 8.74 7.41 -5.29
C GLY A 77 10.10 6.77 -5.57
N ARG A 78 10.49 6.82 -6.83
CA ARG A 78 11.81 6.34 -7.28
C ARG A 78 12.31 7.21 -8.42
N GLU A 79 13.62 7.32 -8.50
CA GLU A 79 14.30 7.91 -9.65
C GLU A 79 15.36 6.94 -10.16
N LYS A 80 15.32 6.64 -11.45
CA LYS A 80 16.29 5.77 -12.09
C LYS A 80 16.49 6.20 -13.55
N SER A 81 17.71 6.46 -13.91
CA SER A 81 18.09 6.79 -15.31
C SER A 81 17.27 7.92 -15.93
N GLY A 82 16.96 8.95 -15.13
CA GLY A 82 16.18 10.10 -15.57
C GLY A 82 14.66 9.90 -15.57
N LEU A 83 14.18 8.68 -15.27
CA LEU A 83 12.77 8.40 -15.09
C LEU A 83 12.38 8.54 -13.62
N ARG A 84 11.30 9.27 -13.36
CA ARG A 84 10.84 9.54 -12.01
C ARG A 84 9.45 8.99 -11.80
N MET A 85 9.32 8.10 -10.79
CA MET A 85 8.05 7.71 -10.24
C MET A 85 7.70 8.64 -9.08
N PRO A 86 6.54 9.32 -9.09
CA PRO A 86 6.18 10.23 -8.02
C PRO A 86 5.91 9.50 -6.71
N ALA A 87 6.04 10.23 -5.60
CA ALA A 87 5.68 9.75 -4.27
C ALA A 87 4.18 9.92 -4.03
N TRP A 88 3.54 8.94 -3.41
CA TRP A 88 2.10 8.91 -3.18
C TRP A 88 1.71 8.98 -1.70
N ARG A 89 2.68 9.04 -0.80
CA ARG A 89 2.45 9.02 0.65
C ARG A 89 1.48 10.09 1.13
N ASP A 90 1.49 11.27 0.52
CA ASP A 90 0.65 12.40 0.92
C ASP A 90 -0.76 12.36 0.33
N VAL A 91 -1.02 11.50 -0.65
CA VAL A 91 -2.31 11.42 -1.35
C VAL A 91 -2.98 10.05 -1.26
N MET A 92 -2.28 9.05 -0.77
CA MET A 92 -2.78 7.70 -0.53
C MET A 92 -2.50 7.30 0.91
N THR A 93 -3.46 6.63 1.53
CA THR A 93 -3.25 6.02 2.85
C THR A 93 -2.32 4.82 2.73
N ASP A 94 -1.70 4.41 3.83
CA ASP A 94 -0.88 3.20 3.86
C ASP A 94 -1.69 1.97 3.43
N GLU A 95 -2.95 1.88 3.82
CA GLU A 95 -3.85 0.81 3.39
C GLU A 95 -4.04 0.81 1.87
N GLU A 96 -4.26 1.97 1.26
CA GLU A 96 -4.39 2.11 -0.19
C GLU A 96 -3.08 1.72 -0.90
N ILE A 97 -1.94 2.12 -0.36
CA ILE A 97 -0.63 1.74 -0.91
C ILE A 97 -0.43 0.22 -0.83
N TRP A 98 -0.85 -0.42 0.26
CA TRP A 98 -0.80 -1.87 0.37
C TRP A 98 -1.73 -2.57 -0.62
N LYS A 99 -2.92 -2.02 -0.88
CA LYS A 99 -3.82 -2.53 -1.92
C LYS A 99 -3.18 -2.45 -3.30
N ALA A 100 -2.60 -1.31 -3.66
CA ALA A 100 -1.84 -1.15 -4.90
C ALA A 100 -0.66 -2.13 -4.96
N THR A 101 0.05 -2.31 -3.86
CA THR A 101 1.14 -3.29 -3.73
C THR A 101 0.65 -4.71 -3.97
N ALA A 102 -0.51 -5.07 -3.41
CA ALA A 102 -1.12 -6.40 -3.63
C ALA A 102 -1.38 -6.66 -5.11
N TYR A 103 -1.91 -5.68 -5.81
CA TYR A 103 -2.13 -5.80 -7.25
C TYR A 103 -0.80 -5.98 -8.00
N VAL A 104 0.19 -5.16 -7.74
CA VAL A 104 1.51 -5.24 -8.37
C VAL A 104 2.14 -6.60 -8.12
N MET A 105 2.09 -7.10 -6.88
CA MET A 105 2.62 -8.41 -6.54
C MET A 105 1.86 -9.54 -7.24
N SER A 106 0.56 -9.38 -7.49
CA SER A 106 -0.25 -10.38 -8.18
C SER A 106 0.15 -10.58 -9.64
N ILE A 107 0.70 -9.55 -10.26
CA ILE A 107 1.16 -9.59 -11.67
C ILE A 107 2.67 -9.78 -11.80
N SER A 108 3.44 -9.56 -10.74
CA SER A 108 4.87 -9.80 -10.72
C SER A 108 5.18 -11.31 -10.69
N HIS A 109 6.40 -11.69 -10.97
CA HIS A 109 6.86 -13.11 -11.00
C HIS A 109 6.05 -14.03 -11.93
N GLN A 110 5.33 -13.47 -12.88
CA GLN A 110 4.58 -14.30 -13.82
C GLN A 110 5.55 -15.08 -14.73
N PRO A 111 5.30 -16.37 -14.97
CA PRO A 111 6.11 -17.14 -15.90
C PRO A 111 6.10 -16.51 -17.29
N LYS A 112 7.23 -16.57 -17.94
CA LYS A 112 7.41 -16.07 -19.31
C LYS A 112 6.51 -16.81 -20.29
#